data_b4a4e818a940405981ac41ecd39d48fb
#
_entry.id   b4a4e818a940405981ac41ecd39d48fb
#
_cell.length_a   1.000
_cell.length_b   1.000
_cell.length_c   1.000
_cell.angle_alpha   90.00
_cell.angle_beta   90.00
_cell.angle_gamma   90.00
#
_symmetry.space_group_name_H-M   'P 1'
#
loop_
_entity.id
_entity.type
_entity.pdbx_description
1 polymer ?
#
loop_
_entity_poly.entity_id
_entity_poly.type
_entity_poly.pdbx_seq_one_letter_code
_entity_poly.pdbx_strand_id
1 'polypeptide(L)'
;MKTLPDIDESFPEGLSEVETAAYTARAKADAYRGVMLADELIITADTIVWLDGEVMGKPCDEGDARRMLRALSGKTHQVITGVCLTTLESQKAFATVTDVTFATLSEEEIAYYVEHYRPMDKAGSYGIQEWIGFVGVENISGSYFNVMGLPIQRLYTELKKI
;
A
#
# COMPACT_ATOMS: atom_id res chain seq x y z
N MET A 1 -6.38 -16.44 16.58
CA MET A 1 -5.73 -15.44 15.71
C MET A 1 -4.25 -15.68 15.78
N LYS A 2 -3.61 -16.05 14.66
CA LYS A 2 -2.16 -16.28 14.63
C LYS A 2 -1.46 -14.93 14.68
N THR A 3 -0.51 -14.73 15.60
CA THR A 3 0.26 -13.52 15.70
C THR A 3 1.19 -13.42 14.48
N LEU A 4 1.20 -12.26 13.81
CA LEU A 4 2.12 -11.98 12.72
C LEU A 4 3.57 -12.03 13.22
N PRO A 5 4.46 -12.82 12.59
CA PRO A 5 5.88 -12.66 12.80
C PRO A 5 6.30 -11.26 12.34
N ASP A 6 7.28 -10.69 13.02
CA ASP A 6 7.92 -9.44 12.59
C ASP A 6 8.67 -9.73 11.28
N ILE A 7 8.25 -9.07 10.20
CA ILE A 7 8.77 -9.33 8.86
C ILE A 7 9.59 -8.13 8.42
N ASP A 8 10.79 -8.41 7.92
CA ASP A 8 11.57 -7.40 7.21
C ASP A 8 10.86 -7.03 5.89
N GLU A 9 10.32 -5.82 5.82
CA GLU A 9 9.64 -5.29 4.63
C GLU A 9 10.62 -4.66 3.62
N SER A 10 11.94 -4.85 3.79
CA SER A 10 12.92 -4.41 2.81
C SER A 10 12.79 -5.18 1.49
N PHE A 11 13.18 -4.53 0.40
CA PHE A 11 13.14 -5.12 -0.94
C PHE A 11 14.44 -4.80 -1.70
N PRO A 12 14.83 -5.64 -2.68
CA PRO A 12 16.01 -5.39 -3.50
C PRO A 12 15.90 -4.10 -4.31
N GLU A 13 17.02 -3.45 -4.56
CA GLU A 13 17.08 -2.31 -5.47
C GLU A 13 16.82 -2.76 -6.92
N GLY A 14 16.30 -1.85 -7.73
CA GLY A 14 16.11 -2.05 -9.17
C GLY A 14 14.83 -2.77 -9.57
N LEU A 15 13.93 -3.06 -8.62
CA LEU A 15 12.60 -3.57 -8.92
C LEU A 15 11.69 -2.46 -9.45
N SER A 16 10.80 -2.80 -10.37
CA SER A 16 9.68 -1.91 -10.72
C SER A 16 8.72 -1.75 -9.54
N GLU A 17 7.83 -0.77 -9.63
CA GLU A 17 6.79 -0.52 -8.62
C GLU A 17 5.92 -1.75 -8.37
N VAL A 18 5.53 -2.45 -9.45
CA VAL A 18 4.70 -3.67 -9.38
C VAL A 18 5.48 -4.83 -8.75
N GLU A 19 6.74 -5.01 -9.14
CA GLU A 19 7.61 -6.04 -8.58
C GLU A 19 7.89 -5.81 -7.10
N THR A 20 8.08 -4.57 -6.69
CA THR A 20 8.31 -4.20 -5.29
C THR A 20 7.12 -4.59 -4.41
N ALA A 21 5.91 -4.20 -4.80
CA ALA A 21 4.70 -4.52 -4.04
C ALA A 21 4.44 -6.05 -4.00
N ALA A 22 4.63 -6.74 -5.11
CA ALA A 22 4.47 -8.20 -5.18
C ALA A 22 5.53 -8.92 -4.34
N TYR A 23 6.77 -8.43 -4.33
CA TYR A 23 7.86 -9.00 -3.53
C TYR A 23 7.53 -8.97 -2.03
N THR A 24 7.11 -7.84 -1.51
CA THR A 24 6.77 -7.69 -0.09
C THR A 24 5.57 -8.54 0.30
N ALA A 25 4.54 -8.61 -0.56
CA ALA A 25 3.39 -9.49 -0.33
C ALA A 25 3.79 -10.97 -0.25
N ARG A 26 4.72 -11.42 -1.10
CA ARG A 26 5.29 -12.78 -1.05
C ARG A 26 6.10 -13.03 0.23
N ALA A 27 6.95 -12.09 0.60
CA ALA A 27 7.76 -12.21 1.82
C ALA A 27 6.87 -12.39 3.06
N LYS A 28 5.77 -11.63 3.13
CA LYS A 28 4.74 -11.81 4.17
C LYS A 28 4.12 -13.20 4.14
N ALA A 29 3.78 -13.70 2.96
CA ALA A 29 3.20 -15.05 2.79
C ALA A 29 4.17 -16.16 3.22
N ASP A 30 5.43 -16.05 2.82
CA ASP A 30 6.46 -17.04 3.12
C ASP A 30 6.72 -17.20 4.62
N ALA A 31 6.57 -16.11 5.39
CA ALA A 31 6.68 -16.13 6.84
C ALA A 31 5.60 -17.02 7.53
N TYR A 32 4.46 -17.21 6.87
CA TYR A 32 3.37 -18.06 7.37
C TYR A 32 3.43 -19.50 6.88
N ARG A 33 4.20 -19.79 5.85
CA ARG A 33 4.17 -21.07 5.16
C ARG A 33 4.52 -22.26 6.06
N GLY A 34 5.41 -22.04 7.04
CA GLY A 34 5.81 -23.06 8.01
C GLY A 34 4.75 -23.41 9.06
N VAL A 35 3.67 -22.64 9.16
CA VAL A 35 2.60 -22.82 10.16
C VAL A 35 1.22 -22.99 9.53
N MET A 36 1.15 -23.10 8.19
CA MET A 36 -0.09 -23.34 7.45
C MET A 36 -0.63 -24.75 7.63
N LEU A 37 -1.94 -24.87 7.64
CA LEU A 37 -2.64 -26.14 7.53
C LEU A 37 -2.94 -26.48 6.06
N ALA A 38 -3.22 -27.75 5.79
CA ALA A 38 -3.40 -28.23 4.41
C ALA A 38 -4.64 -27.67 3.71
N ASP A 39 -5.64 -27.25 4.48
CA ASP A 39 -6.89 -26.68 3.99
C ASP A 39 -6.96 -25.15 4.10
N GLU A 40 -5.83 -24.50 4.40
CA GLU A 40 -5.76 -23.05 4.49
C GLU A 40 -5.33 -22.40 3.15
N LEU A 41 -5.92 -21.28 2.84
CA LEU A 41 -5.47 -20.29 1.87
C LEU A 41 -5.07 -19.03 2.62
N ILE A 42 -3.83 -18.60 2.46
CA ILE A 42 -3.35 -17.34 3.05
C ILE A 42 -3.36 -16.27 1.99
N ILE A 43 -3.95 -15.13 2.34
CA ILE A 43 -3.94 -13.90 1.54
C ILE A 43 -3.07 -12.89 2.27
N THR A 44 -2.02 -12.44 1.62
CA THR A 44 -1.17 -11.35 2.12
C THR A 44 -1.20 -10.20 1.12
N ALA A 45 -1.12 -8.98 1.63
CA ALA A 45 -1.08 -7.77 0.81
C ALA A 45 -0.09 -6.77 1.36
N ASP A 46 0.46 -5.97 0.48
CA ASP A 46 1.30 -4.83 0.81
C ASP A 46 1.05 -3.69 -0.14
N THR A 47 0.89 -2.47 0.40
CA THR A 47 0.58 -1.28 -0.37
C THR A 47 1.75 -0.31 -0.30
N ILE A 48 2.20 0.15 -1.46
CA ILE A 48 3.22 1.18 -1.58
C ILE A 48 2.69 2.40 -2.31
N VAL A 49 3.25 3.55 -1.98
CA VAL A 49 3.07 4.81 -2.72
C VAL A 49 4.31 5.05 -3.57
N TRP A 50 4.11 5.36 -4.84
CA TRP A 50 5.17 5.57 -5.81
C TRP A 50 5.06 6.95 -6.44
N LEU A 51 6.08 7.77 -6.29
CA LEU A 51 6.15 9.12 -6.84
C LEU A 51 7.50 9.36 -7.48
N ASP A 52 7.51 9.85 -8.72
CA ASP A 52 8.72 10.27 -9.45
C ASP A 52 9.84 9.19 -9.48
N GLY A 53 9.46 7.91 -9.55
CA GLY A 53 10.41 6.79 -9.60
C GLY A 53 10.87 6.25 -8.25
N GLU A 54 10.31 6.75 -7.15
CA GLU A 54 10.70 6.36 -5.80
C GLU A 54 9.54 5.87 -4.94
N VAL A 55 9.81 4.90 -4.09
CA VAL A 55 8.86 4.42 -3.08
C VAL A 55 8.80 5.42 -1.93
N MET A 56 7.60 5.88 -1.62
CA MET A 56 7.33 6.62 -0.39
C MET A 56 6.83 5.64 0.67
N GLY A 57 7.68 5.30 1.63
CA GLY A 57 7.31 4.43 2.75
C GLY A 57 6.54 5.15 3.84
N LYS A 58 6.48 4.54 5.01
CA LYS A 58 5.93 5.17 6.21
C LYS A 58 6.85 6.30 6.68
N PRO A 59 6.31 7.43 7.15
CA PRO A 59 7.14 8.51 7.68
C PRO A 59 7.83 8.08 8.98
N CYS A 60 9.04 8.58 9.22
CA CYS A 60 9.77 8.29 10.45
C CYS A 60 9.39 9.25 11.60
N ASP A 61 8.86 10.42 11.29
CA ASP A 61 8.38 11.43 12.25
C ASP A 61 7.36 12.39 11.60
N GLU A 62 6.85 13.34 12.37
CA GLU A 62 5.89 14.33 11.85
C GLU A 62 6.48 15.24 10.76
N GLY A 63 7.78 15.60 10.90
CA GLY A 63 8.48 16.39 9.89
C GLY A 63 8.56 15.64 8.55
N ASP A 64 8.87 14.36 8.60
CA ASP A 64 8.90 13.50 7.43
C ASP A 64 7.50 13.31 6.82
N ALA A 65 6.47 13.16 7.65
CA ALA A 65 5.08 13.10 7.19
C ALA A 65 4.69 14.37 6.41
N ARG A 66 5.02 15.54 6.95
CA ARG A 66 4.78 16.82 6.27
C ARG A 66 5.57 16.93 4.96
N ARG A 67 6.82 16.49 4.94
CA ARG A 67 7.65 16.44 3.73
C ARG A 67 7.00 15.58 2.64
N MET A 68 6.51 14.40 3.00
CA MET A 68 5.84 13.49 2.06
C MET A 68 4.59 14.11 1.47
N LEU A 69 3.74 14.73 2.29
CA LEU A 69 2.52 15.39 1.82
C LEU A 69 2.82 16.60 0.91
N ARG A 70 3.87 17.36 1.20
CA ARG A 70 4.35 18.43 0.29
C ARG A 70 4.79 17.87 -1.06
N ALA A 71 5.48 16.72 -1.06
CA ALA A 71 5.91 16.08 -2.29
C ALA A 71 4.73 15.58 -3.14
N LEU A 72 3.67 15.10 -2.51
CA LEU A 72 2.45 14.61 -3.17
C LEU A 72 1.54 15.75 -3.65
N SER A 73 1.59 16.92 -2.97
CA SER A 73 0.73 18.07 -3.24
C SER A 73 0.78 18.51 -4.70
N GLY A 74 -0.39 18.64 -5.33
CA GLY A 74 -0.53 19.10 -6.72
C GLY A 74 -0.01 18.15 -7.78
N LYS A 75 0.26 16.88 -7.42
CA LYS A 75 0.81 15.87 -8.33
C LYS A 75 -0.07 14.63 -8.40
N THR A 76 0.20 13.82 -9.42
CA THR A 76 -0.32 12.45 -9.53
C THR A 76 0.75 11.46 -9.09
N HIS A 77 0.39 10.60 -8.15
CA HIS A 77 1.21 9.47 -7.72
C HIS A 77 0.49 8.15 -7.96
N GLN A 78 1.22 7.06 -7.86
CA GLN A 78 0.66 5.72 -7.96
C GLN A 78 0.56 5.07 -6.60
N VAL A 79 -0.54 4.38 -6.38
CA VAL A 79 -0.70 3.47 -5.24
C VAL A 79 -0.77 2.06 -5.80
N ILE A 80 0.17 1.23 -5.38
CA ILE A 80 0.29 -0.14 -5.86
C ILE A 80 0.10 -1.08 -4.68
N THR A 81 -0.85 -1.99 -4.79
CA THR A 81 -1.03 -3.06 -3.82
C THR A 81 -0.66 -4.38 -4.46
N GLY A 82 0.37 -5.02 -3.92
CA GLY A 82 0.72 -6.39 -4.20
C GLY A 82 -0.11 -7.33 -3.33
N VAL A 83 -0.57 -8.41 -3.91
CA VAL A 83 -1.33 -9.46 -3.21
C VAL A 83 -0.71 -10.81 -3.53
N CYS A 84 -0.59 -11.66 -2.52
CA CYS A 84 -0.12 -13.02 -2.68
C CYS A 84 -1.14 -14.01 -2.12
N LEU A 85 -1.51 -14.98 -2.95
CA LEU A 85 -2.39 -16.10 -2.60
C LEU A 85 -1.52 -17.34 -2.42
N THR A 86 -1.51 -17.90 -1.23
CA THR A 86 -0.61 -19.01 -0.88
C THR A 86 -1.38 -20.18 -0.30
N THR A 87 -1.19 -21.35 -0.91
CA THR A 87 -1.55 -22.67 -0.36
C THR A 87 -0.27 -23.45 -0.09
N LEU A 88 -0.37 -24.66 0.47
CA LEU A 88 0.82 -25.53 0.62
C LEU A 88 1.45 -25.90 -0.72
N GLU A 89 0.62 -26.03 -1.78
CA GLU A 89 1.05 -26.54 -3.08
C GLU A 89 1.38 -25.43 -4.08
N SER A 90 0.83 -24.22 -3.91
CA SER A 90 0.94 -23.15 -4.90
C SER A 90 1.02 -21.76 -4.26
N GLN A 91 1.64 -20.85 -5.00
CA GLN A 91 1.70 -19.44 -4.64
C GLN A 91 1.53 -18.59 -5.89
N LYS A 92 0.60 -17.63 -5.83
CA LYS A 92 0.35 -16.69 -6.90
C LYS A 92 0.38 -15.27 -6.37
N ALA A 93 1.23 -14.43 -6.93
CA ALA A 93 1.28 -13.01 -6.63
C ALA A 93 0.82 -12.18 -7.82
N PHE A 94 0.14 -11.07 -7.55
CA PHE A 94 -0.26 -10.07 -8.52
C PHE A 94 -0.24 -8.69 -7.87
N ALA A 95 -0.28 -7.65 -8.68
CA ALA A 95 -0.36 -6.28 -8.19
C ALA A 95 -1.42 -5.48 -8.96
N THR A 96 -1.98 -4.48 -8.32
CA THR A 96 -2.94 -3.55 -8.89
C THR A 96 -2.45 -2.12 -8.68
N VAL A 97 -2.49 -1.33 -9.74
CA VAL A 97 -2.04 0.06 -9.76
C VAL A 97 -3.25 1.00 -9.84
N THR A 98 -3.22 2.06 -9.05
CA THR A 98 -4.22 3.14 -9.09
C THR A 98 -3.50 4.47 -9.07
N ASP A 99 -3.84 5.35 -10.02
CA ASP A 99 -3.33 6.72 -10.03
C ASP A 99 -4.20 7.60 -9.14
N VAL A 100 -3.56 8.38 -8.27
CA VAL A 100 -4.23 9.32 -7.37
C VAL A 100 -3.66 10.71 -7.61
N THR A 101 -4.53 11.67 -7.90
CA THR A 101 -4.14 13.06 -8.12
C THR A 101 -4.55 13.92 -6.94
N PHE A 102 -3.57 14.59 -6.34
CA PHE A 102 -3.81 15.53 -5.24
C PHE A 102 -3.99 16.95 -5.77
N ALA A 103 -4.95 17.66 -5.17
CA ALA A 103 -4.98 19.12 -5.22
C ALA A 103 -3.71 19.72 -4.61
N THR A 104 -3.44 20.98 -4.89
CA THR A 104 -2.41 21.72 -4.15
C THR A 104 -2.84 21.90 -2.70
N LEU A 105 -2.09 21.34 -1.77
CA LEU A 105 -2.34 21.45 -0.33
C LEU A 105 -1.61 22.65 0.25
N SER A 106 -2.28 23.42 1.13
CA SER A 106 -1.63 24.47 1.89
C SER A 106 -0.81 23.90 3.06
N GLU A 107 0.12 24.68 3.58
CA GLU A 107 0.91 24.27 4.76
C GLU A 107 0.02 24.10 6.00
N GLU A 108 -1.03 24.87 6.13
CA GLU A 108 -2.01 24.73 7.21
C GLU A 108 -2.80 23.42 7.09
N GLU A 109 -3.20 23.03 5.88
CA GLU A 109 -3.90 21.76 5.64
C GLU A 109 -3.00 20.57 5.95
N ILE A 110 -1.74 20.61 5.53
CA ILE A 110 -0.74 19.57 5.83
C ILE A 110 -0.51 19.46 7.33
N ALA A 111 -0.29 20.59 8.00
CA ALA A 111 -0.08 20.62 9.45
C ALA A 111 -1.29 20.08 10.20
N TYR A 112 -2.49 20.53 9.85
CA TYR A 112 -3.74 20.05 10.45
C TYR A 112 -3.89 18.54 10.34
N TYR A 113 -3.68 17.99 9.15
CA TYR A 113 -3.83 16.56 8.93
C TYR A 113 -2.82 15.74 9.74
N VAL A 114 -1.54 16.11 9.71
CA VAL A 114 -0.49 15.39 10.45
C VAL A 114 -0.74 15.44 11.96
N GLU A 115 -1.12 16.59 12.49
CA GLU A 115 -1.36 16.77 13.93
C GLU A 115 -2.58 15.99 14.42
N HIS A 116 -3.68 15.97 13.67
CA HIS A 116 -4.95 15.38 14.10
C HIS A 116 -5.11 13.91 13.73
N TYR A 117 -4.49 13.46 12.64
CA TYR A 117 -4.65 12.08 12.14
C TYR A 117 -3.42 11.21 12.32
N ARG A 118 -2.25 11.80 12.54
CA ARG A 118 -0.99 11.11 12.83
C ARG A 118 -0.72 9.91 11.91
N PRO A 119 -0.49 10.14 10.61
CA PRO A 119 -0.42 9.08 9.60
C PRO A 119 0.93 8.34 9.59
N MET A 120 1.50 8.02 10.76
CA MET A 120 2.81 7.40 10.93
C MET A 120 2.85 5.94 10.50
N ASP A 121 1.70 5.29 10.43
CA ASP A 121 1.53 3.89 10.03
C ASP A 121 1.18 3.71 8.54
N LYS A 122 1.16 4.81 7.76
CA LYS A 122 0.68 4.79 6.38
C LYS A 122 1.78 5.15 5.38
N ALA A 123 1.92 4.35 4.31
CA ALA A 123 2.75 4.68 3.17
C ALA A 123 2.31 6.02 2.54
N GLY A 124 3.27 6.88 2.21
CA GLY A 124 3.00 8.21 1.68
C GLY A 124 2.37 9.19 2.67
N SER A 125 2.25 8.81 3.93
CA SER A 125 1.71 9.63 5.03
C SER A 125 0.25 10.02 4.88
N TYR A 126 -0.60 9.21 4.22
CA TYR A 126 -2.03 9.51 4.16
C TYR A 126 -2.90 8.26 4.07
N GLY A 127 -4.14 8.39 4.53
CA GLY A 127 -5.22 7.43 4.31
C GLY A 127 -6.34 8.08 3.51
N ILE A 128 -6.69 7.51 2.35
CA ILE A 128 -7.68 8.09 1.46
C ILE A 128 -9.08 8.15 2.07
N GLN A 129 -9.39 7.29 3.04
CA GLN A 129 -10.66 7.28 3.76
C GLN A 129 -10.74 8.31 4.89
N GLU A 130 -9.65 9.04 5.15
CA GLU A 130 -9.59 10.10 6.15
C GLU A 130 -9.88 11.48 5.53
N TRP A 131 -9.91 12.52 6.35
CA TRP A 131 -10.20 13.89 5.92
C TRP A 131 -9.39 14.35 4.69
N ILE A 132 -8.10 14.00 4.64
CA ILE A 132 -7.22 14.36 3.52
C ILE A 132 -7.73 13.80 2.17
N GLY A 133 -8.36 12.65 2.18
CA GLY A 133 -8.97 12.05 0.99
C GLY A 133 -10.15 12.86 0.47
N PHE A 134 -10.93 13.46 1.38
CA PHE A 134 -12.09 14.28 0.99
C PHE A 134 -11.70 15.63 0.41
N VAL A 135 -10.70 16.30 0.99
CA VAL A 135 -10.33 17.67 0.60
C VAL A 135 -9.15 17.72 -0.35
N GLY A 136 -8.29 16.71 -0.35
CA GLY A 136 -7.03 16.70 -1.08
C GLY A 136 -7.01 15.87 -2.36
N VAL A 137 -7.89 14.91 -2.54
CA VAL A 137 -7.90 14.05 -3.73
C VAL A 137 -8.84 14.62 -4.78
N GLU A 138 -8.29 15.03 -5.92
CA GLU A 138 -9.07 15.53 -7.05
C GLU A 138 -9.57 14.42 -7.97
N ASN A 139 -8.76 13.37 -8.16
CA ASN A 139 -9.06 12.30 -9.10
C ASN A 139 -8.42 10.99 -8.69
N ILE A 140 -9.10 9.91 -9.00
CA ILE A 140 -8.61 8.54 -8.90
C ILE A 140 -8.84 7.85 -10.23
N SER A 141 -7.80 7.25 -10.80
CA SER A 141 -7.88 6.38 -11.97
C SER A 141 -7.49 4.97 -11.60
N GLY A 142 -8.48 4.11 -11.44
CA GLY A 142 -8.33 2.73 -10.96
C GLY A 142 -9.26 2.41 -9.81
N SER A 143 -8.88 1.46 -8.97
CA SER A 143 -9.68 0.99 -7.84
C SER A 143 -9.44 1.81 -6.57
N TYR A 144 -10.50 2.39 -6.03
CA TYR A 144 -10.49 3.02 -4.70
C TYR A 144 -10.09 2.02 -3.60
N PHE A 145 -10.61 0.79 -3.67
CA PHE A 145 -10.28 -0.26 -2.69
C PHE A 145 -8.80 -0.66 -2.74
N ASN A 146 -8.18 -0.59 -3.92
CA ASN A 146 -6.74 -0.76 -4.05
C ASN A 146 -5.97 0.31 -3.26
N VAL A 147 -6.39 1.56 -3.31
CA VAL A 147 -5.80 2.67 -2.53
C VAL A 147 -5.99 2.45 -1.03
N MET A 148 -7.10 1.85 -0.62
CA MET A 148 -7.34 1.47 0.77
C MET A 148 -6.45 0.32 1.28
N GLY A 149 -5.83 -0.43 0.37
CA GLY A 149 -4.88 -1.49 0.71
C GLY A 149 -5.25 -2.90 0.30
N LEU A 150 -6.39 -3.11 -0.35
CA LEU A 150 -6.75 -4.43 -0.89
C LEU A 150 -7.64 -4.28 -2.14
N PRO A 151 -7.14 -4.69 -3.33
CA PRO A 151 -7.89 -4.60 -4.58
C PRO A 151 -8.96 -5.72 -4.66
N ILE A 152 -10.08 -5.50 -4.00
CA ILE A 152 -11.14 -6.50 -3.77
C ILE A 152 -11.64 -7.13 -5.07
N GLN A 153 -11.93 -6.33 -6.10
CA GLN A 153 -12.45 -6.85 -7.36
C GLN A 153 -11.43 -7.78 -8.05
N ARG A 154 -10.18 -7.37 -8.09
CA ARG A 154 -9.10 -8.20 -8.68
C ARG A 154 -8.87 -9.46 -7.83
N LEU A 155 -8.85 -9.34 -6.51
CA LEU A 155 -8.74 -10.48 -5.61
C LEU A 155 -9.85 -11.50 -5.85
N TYR A 156 -11.10 -11.05 -5.94
CA TYR A 156 -12.23 -11.92 -6.24
C TYR A 156 -12.07 -12.67 -7.56
N THR A 157 -11.60 -11.97 -8.61
CA THR A 157 -11.33 -12.57 -9.91
C THR A 157 -10.26 -13.65 -9.83
N GLU A 158 -9.19 -13.40 -9.09
CA GLU A 158 -8.10 -14.38 -8.94
C GLU A 158 -8.50 -15.58 -8.08
N LEU A 159 -9.29 -15.36 -7.03
CA LEU A 159 -9.83 -16.46 -6.21
C LEU A 159 -10.70 -17.44 -7.00
N LYS A 160 -11.43 -16.98 -8.00
CA LYS A 160 -12.23 -17.86 -8.88
C LYS A 160 -11.39 -18.79 -9.75
N LYS A 161 -10.10 -18.53 -9.88
CA LYS A 161 -9.19 -19.34 -10.70
C LYS A 161 -8.45 -20.42 -9.91
N ILE A 162 -8.65 -20.45 -8.62
CA ILE A 162 -8.04 -21.43 -7.72
C ILE A 162 -8.83 -22.72 -7.68
#